data_9b9ea6226bba55a4f41d52ffc8a85e41
#
_entry.id   9b9ea6226bba55a4f41d52ffc8a85e41
#
_cell.length_a   1.000
_cell.length_b   1.000
_cell.length_c   1.000
_cell.angle_alpha   90.00
_cell.angle_beta   90.00
_cell.angle_gamma   90.00
#
_symmetry.space_group_name_H-M   'P 1'
#
loop_
_entity.id
_entity.type
_entity.pdbx_description
1 polymer ?
#
loop_
_entity_poly.entity_id
_entity_poly.type
_entity_poly.pdbx_seq_one_letter_code
_entity_poly.pdbx_strand_id
1 'polypeptide(L)'
;MEPIRNFAQLTAHLKTLNKRKRIAVVCANDPNTEYAISRALEEGIAEFLMIGDSAILEKYPTLKKYPQYVSTLHIEDSDEAAREAVRIVRERAILDKEHGLLPKGKILTHLAVMQIPTYDKLLFFSDAAVIPRPTLQQRIEMIWYAIHTCRYFGIEQPRIALIHCTEKVSAKFPHSLDYVNIVELAEAGEFGNVIIDGPLEG
;
A
#
# COMPACT_ATOMS: atom_id res chain seq x y z
N MET A 1 -10.53 -18.91 -1.41
CA MET A 1 -11.19 -17.79 -0.68
C MET A 1 -11.98 -16.99 -1.72
N GLU A 2 -13.20 -16.55 -1.39
CA GLU A 2 -13.92 -15.65 -2.31
C GLU A 2 -13.16 -14.32 -2.47
N PRO A 3 -13.15 -13.75 -3.69
CA PRO A 3 -12.45 -12.49 -3.94
C PRO A 3 -13.05 -11.33 -3.12
N ILE A 4 -12.18 -10.56 -2.49
CA ILE A 4 -12.53 -9.33 -1.75
C ILE A 4 -12.79 -8.22 -2.78
N ARG A 5 -14.02 -7.72 -2.84
CA ARG A 5 -14.48 -6.75 -3.85
C ARG A 5 -14.70 -5.34 -3.33
N ASN A 6 -14.77 -5.17 -2.01
CA ASN A 6 -15.02 -3.86 -1.38
C ASN A 6 -14.37 -3.79 0.00
N PHE A 7 -14.28 -2.57 0.56
CA PHE A 7 -13.66 -2.35 1.86
C PHE A 7 -14.40 -2.99 3.02
N ALA A 8 -15.72 -3.17 2.94
CA ALA A 8 -16.48 -3.86 3.99
C ALA A 8 -16.06 -5.34 4.09
N GLN A 9 -15.91 -6.02 2.95
CA GLN A 9 -15.40 -7.39 2.89
C GLN A 9 -13.95 -7.47 3.36
N LEU A 10 -13.10 -6.48 2.99
CA LEU A 10 -11.71 -6.40 3.47
C LEU A 10 -11.67 -6.28 4.99
N THR A 11 -12.46 -5.38 5.57
CA THR A 11 -12.53 -5.20 7.04
C THR A 11 -13.02 -6.47 7.72
N ALA A 12 -14.05 -7.10 7.18
CA ALA A 12 -14.55 -8.38 7.72
C ALA A 12 -13.46 -9.46 7.68
N HIS A 13 -12.72 -9.57 6.58
CA HIS A 13 -11.60 -10.50 6.48
C HIS A 13 -10.48 -10.19 7.49
N LEU A 14 -10.08 -8.92 7.64
CA LEU A 14 -9.04 -8.52 8.60
C LEU A 14 -9.41 -8.89 10.05
N LYS A 15 -10.68 -8.79 10.41
CA LYS A 15 -11.17 -9.22 11.72
C LYS A 15 -10.96 -10.72 11.99
N THR A 16 -11.07 -11.57 10.95
CA THR A 16 -10.88 -13.01 11.11
C THR A 16 -9.43 -13.39 11.43
N LEU A 17 -8.47 -12.50 11.11
CA LEU A 17 -7.05 -12.76 11.36
C LEU A 17 -6.66 -12.67 12.83
N ASN A 18 -7.52 -12.14 13.70
CA ASN A 18 -7.30 -11.95 15.15
C ASN A 18 -5.95 -11.30 15.49
N LYS A 19 -5.44 -10.47 14.60
CA LYS A 19 -4.13 -9.81 14.73
C LYS A 19 -4.24 -8.35 14.34
N ARG A 20 -4.02 -7.47 15.32
CA ARG A 20 -3.93 -6.03 15.06
C ARG A 20 -2.62 -5.69 14.37
N LYS A 21 -2.67 -4.78 13.42
CA LYS A 21 -1.47 -4.22 12.77
C LYS A 21 -1.06 -2.97 13.53
N ARG A 22 0.24 -2.81 13.79
CA ARG A 22 0.79 -1.61 14.41
C ARG A 22 1.01 -0.53 13.37
N ILE A 23 0.47 0.67 13.62
CA ILE A 23 0.53 1.83 12.73
C ILE A 23 1.12 2.99 13.53
N ALA A 24 2.16 3.64 12.99
CA ALA A 24 2.66 4.91 13.50
C ALA A 24 1.93 6.06 12.81
N VAL A 25 1.40 7.00 13.59
CA VAL A 25 0.70 8.18 13.09
C VAL A 25 1.41 9.41 13.60
N VAL A 26 1.87 10.26 12.67
CA VAL A 26 2.65 11.46 12.98
C VAL A 26 1.75 12.69 12.90
N CYS A 27 1.79 13.52 13.93
CA CYS A 27 1.14 14.84 13.99
C CYS A 27 -0.33 14.82 13.50
N ALA A 28 -1.11 13.87 14.00
CA ALA A 28 -2.53 13.70 13.65
C ALA A 28 -3.35 14.92 14.11
N ASN A 29 -3.58 15.87 13.23
CA ASN A 29 -4.24 17.14 13.56
C ASN A 29 -5.56 17.37 12.83
N ASP A 30 -6.08 16.37 12.10
CA ASP A 30 -7.28 16.49 11.28
C ASP A 30 -8.37 15.49 11.67
N PRO A 31 -9.67 15.84 11.48
CA PRO A 31 -10.79 14.98 11.85
C PRO A 31 -10.87 13.66 11.08
N ASN A 32 -10.34 13.60 9.85
CA ASN A 32 -10.41 12.38 9.04
C ASN A 32 -9.45 11.34 9.60
N THR A 33 -8.27 11.77 10.05
CA THR A 33 -7.30 10.90 10.73
C THR A 33 -7.89 10.38 12.05
N GLU A 34 -8.54 11.21 12.86
CA GLU A 34 -9.22 10.77 14.08
C GLU A 34 -10.29 9.73 13.77
N TYR A 35 -11.14 9.99 12.79
CA TYR A 35 -12.19 9.07 12.37
C TYR A 35 -11.62 7.71 11.92
N ALA A 36 -10.58 7.73 11.10
CA ALA A 36 -9.95 6.51 10.60
C ALA A 36 -9.33 5.67 11.73
N ILE A 37 -8.63 6.32 12.68
CA ILE A 37 -8.05 5.66 13.84
C ILE A 37 -9.15 5.05 14.71
N SER A 38 -10.18 5.82 15.03
CA SER A 38 -11.30 5.38 15.87
C SER A 38 -11.99 4.18 15.25
N ARG A 39 -12.27 4.21 13.94
CA ARG A 39 -12.85 3.07 13.22
C ARG A 39 -11.97 1.83 13.26
N ALA A 40 -10.67 1.98 13.02
CA ALA A 40 -9.75 0.85 13.04
C ALA A 40 -9.60 0.21 14.44
N LEU A 41 -9.70 1.02 15.51
CA LEU A 41 -9.72 0.55 16.89
C LEU A 41 -11.02 -0.22 17.20
N GLU A 42 -12.17 0.34 16.84
CA GLU A 42 -13.49 -0.28 17.00
C GLU A 42 -13.58 -1.61 16.25
N GLU A 43 -13.10 -1.64 15.01
CA GLU A 43 -13.10 -2.82 14.17
C GLU A 43 -12.05 -3.88 14.59
N GLY A 44 -11.15 -3.53 15.51
CA GLY A 44 -10.16 -4.48 16.05
C GLY A 44 -9.01 -4.83 15.11
N ILE A 45 -8.78 -4.03 14.06
CA ILE A 45 -7.81 -4.33 12.99
C ILE A 45 -6.44 -3.69 13.18
N ALA A 46 -6.34 -2.64 14.00
CA ALA A 46 -5.08 -1.93 14.22
C ALA A 46 -4.85 -1.54 15.69
N GLU A 47 -3.59 -1.29 16.02
CA GLU A 47 -3.09 -0.59 17.19
C GLU A 47 -2.21 0.57 16.75
N PHE A 48 -2.11 1.62 17.53
CA PHE A 48 -1.51 2.87 17.10
C PHE A 48 -0.40 3.35 18.04
N LEU A 49 0.69 3.86 17.42
CA LEU A 49 1.69 4.70 18.06
C LEU A 49 1.48 6.12 17.54
N MET A 50 1.00 7.01 18.40
CA MET A 50 0.80 8.43 18.09
C MET A 50 2.10 9.16 18.39
N ILE A 51 2.70 9.80 17.39
CA ILE A 51 3.96 10.55 17.51
C ILE A 51 3.68 12.02 17.28
N GLY A 52 4.04 12.87 18.23
CA GLY A 52 3.78 14.30 18.20
C GLY A 52 3.38 14.85 19.56
N ASP A 53 2.49 15.84 19.58
CA ASP A 53 2.00 16.43 20.81
C ASP A 53 1.24 15.41 21.66
N SER A 54 1.62 15.26 22.92
CA SER A 54 0.98 14.35 23.88
C SER A 54 -0.46 14.74 24.20
N ALA A 55 -0.87 16.01 23.97
CA ALA A 55 -2.25 16.47 24.11
C ALA A 55 -3.21 15.81 23.12
N ILE A 56 -2.71 15.04 22.16
CA ILE A 56 -3.52 14.31 21.17
C ILE A 56 -4.60 13.42 21.82
N LEU A 57 -4.31 12.82 22.96
CA LEU A 57 -5.27 11.99 23.69
C LEU A 57 -6.38 12.82 24.35
N GLU A 58 -6.12 14.10 24.66
CA GLU A 58 -7.14 15.02 25.17
C GLU A 58 -8.02 15.54 24.03
N LYS A 59 -7.39 15.81 22.90
CA LYS A 59 -8.06 16.26 21.68
C LYS A 59 -8.98 15.16 21.10
N TYR A 60 -8.60 13.89 21.24
CA TYR A 60 -9.34 12.76 20.70
C TYR A 60 -9.80 11.79 21.81
N PRO A 61 -10.91 12.10 22.49
CA PRO A 61 -11.39 11.30 23.63
C PRO A 61 -11.68 9.84 23.30
N THR A 62 -11.98 9.54 22.03
CA THR A 62 -12.24 8.18 21.55
C THR A 62 -11.02 7.27 21.76
N LEU A 63 -9.80 7.80 21.66
CA LEU A 63 -8.55 7.04 21.82
C LEU A 63 -8.39 6.58 23.28
N LYS A 64 -8.90 7.31 24.26
CA LYS A 64 -8.85 6.97 25.68
C LYS A 64 -9.64 5.71 26.01
N LYS A 65 -10.58 5.28 25.16
CA LYS A 65 -11.35 4.05 25.33
C LYS A 65 -10.53 2.78 25.06
N TYR A 66 -9.35 2.94 24.40
CA TYR A 66 -8.51 1.82 23.94
C TYR A 66 -7.05 1.95 24.43
N PRO A 67 -6.82 2.14 25.76
CA PRO A 67 -5.47 2.45 26.27
C PRO A 67 -4.46 1.33 26.00
N GLN A 68 -4.93 0.08 25.84
CA GLN A 68 -4.09 -1.07 25.54
C GLN A 68 -3.62 -1.11 24.07
N TYR A 69 -4.23 -0.33 23.18
CA TYR A 69 -3.97 -0.32 21.73
C TYR A 69 -3.49 1.03 21.21
N VAL A 70 -3.36 2.01 22.07
CA VAL A 70 -2.86 3.34 21.72
C VAL A 70 -1.73 3.71 22.66
N SER A 71 -0.56 3.96 22.09
CA SER A 71 0.60 4.49 22.79
C SER A 71 0.99 5.85 22.20
N THR A 72 1.64 6.69 22.99
CA THR A 72 2.07 8.03 22.56
C THR A 72 3.58 8.17 22.70
N LEU A 73 4.18 8.90 21.78
CA LEU A 73 5.57 9.37 21.84
C LEU A 73 5.54 10.90 21.63
N HIS A 74 5.87 11.65 22.69
CA HIS A 74 5.85 13.09 22.65
C HIS A 74 7.07 13.63 21.91
N ILE A 75 6.83 14.38 20.83
CA ILE A 75 7.82 15.14 20.06
C ILE A 75 7.12 16.39 19.55
N GLU A 76 7.58 17.57 19.98
CA GLU A 76 6.93 18.85 19.62
C GLU A 76 7.18 19.25 18.16
N ASP A 77 8.40 19.04 17.68
CA ASP A 77 8.78 19.38 16.31
C ASP A 77 8.26 18.35 15.31
N SER A 78 7.51 18.81 14.31
CA SER A 78 6.87 17.92 13.32
C SER A 78 7.87 17.19 12.41
N ASP A 79 9.01 17.83 12.10
CA ASP A 79 10.04 17.22 11.26
C ASP A 79 10.84 16.17 12.05
N GLU A 80 11.04 16.43 13.35
CA GLU A 80 11.64 15.46 14.26
C GLU A 80 10.70 14.27 14.49
N ALA A 81 9.41 14.52 14.69
CA ALA A 81 8.39 13.49 14.81
C ALA A 81 8.33 12.59 13.56
N ALA A 82 8.40 13.19 12.38
CA ALA A 82 8.44 12.46 11.12
C ALA A 82 9.72 11.61 10.98
N ARG A 83 10.89 12.16 11.33
CA ARG A 83 12.17 11.43 11.31
C ARG A 83 12.16 10.26 12.29
N GLU A 84 11.60 10.47 13.48
CA GLU A 84 11.50 9.43 14.50
C GLU A 84 10.54 8.32 14.08
N ALA A 85 9.41 8.65 13.49
CA ALA A 85 8.51 7.65 12.90
C ALA A 85 9.23 6.80 11.85
N VAL A 86 9.96 7.44 10.94
CA VAL A 86 10.77 6.74 9.93
C VAL A 86 11.85 5.88 10.60
N ARG A 87 12.52 6.38 11.66
CA ARG A 87 13.52 5.61 12.42
C ARG A 87 12.91 4.36 13.05
N ILE A 88 11.77 4.50 13.74
CA ILE A 88 11.05 3.38 14.37
C ILE A 88 10.63 2.33 13.33
N VAL A 89 10.13 2.79 12.19
CA VAL A 89 9.75 1.91 11.09
C VAL A 89 10.98 1.24 10.46
N ARG A 90 12.08 1.99 10.27
CA ARG A 90 13.34 1.47 9.71
C ARG A 90 13.99 0.43 10.61
N GLU A 91 14.06 0.70 11.91
CA GLU A 91 14.68 -0.23 12.88
C GLU A 91 13.87 -1.51 13.07
N ARG A 92 12.57 -1.46 12.81
CA ARG A 92 11.67 -2.60 13.04
C ARG A 92 11.15 -3.28 11.78
N ALA A 93 11.24 -2.66 10.60
CA ALA A 93 10.50 -3.20 9.47
C ALA A 93 11.06 -3.00 8.05
N ILE A 94 11.70 -1.89 7.67
CA ILE A 94 11.89 -1.60 6.24
C ILE A 94 13.32 -1.70 5.74
N LEU A 95 14.32 -1.26 6.50
CA LEU A 95 15.70 -1.12 6.00
C LEU A 95 16.77 -1.89 6.81
N ASP A 96 16.38 -2.66 7.79
CA ASP A 96 17.30 -3.59 8.43
C ASP A 96 17.69 -4.66 7.39
N LYS A 97 19.00 -4.74 7.09
CA LYS A 97 19.52 -5.67 6.08
C LYS A 97 19.36 -7.14 6.48
N GLU A 98 19.16 -7.42 7.77
CA GLU A 98 19.00 -8.75 8.31
C GLU A 98 17.54 -9.09 8.66
N HIS A 99 16.74 -8.10 9.09
CA HIS A 99 15.38 -8.31 9.60
C HIS A 99 14.34 -7.37 8.97
N GLY A 100 14.75 -6.53 8.01
CA GLY A 100 13.86 -5.56 7.37
C GLY A 100 12.85 -6.18 6.40
N LEU A 101 11.77 -5.44 6.14
CA LEU A 101 10.73 -5.85 5.18
C LEU A 101 11.20 -5.79 3.72
N LEU A 102 12.33 -5.13 3.44
CA LEU A 102 12.87 -5.01 2.09
C LEU A 102 14.07 -5.95 1.92
N PRO A 103 13.89 -7.16 1.36
CA PRO A 103 14.98 -8.07 1.06
C PRO A 103 16.00 -7.43 0.10
N LYS A 104 17.24 -7.88 0.17
CA LYS A 104 18.31 -7.41 -0.72
C LYS A 104 17.91 -7.59 -2.18
N GLY A 105 18.02 -6.52 -2.97
CA GLY A 105 17.68 -6.54 -4.40
C GLY A 105 16.20 -6.29 -4.71
N LYS A 106 15.35 -6.11 -3.71
CA LYS A 106 13.95 -5.71 -3.88
C LYS A 106 13.79 -4.19 -3.87
N ILE A 107 12.66 -3.71 -4.36
CA ILE A 107 12.35 -2.27 -4.44
C ILE A 107 11.24 -1.91 -3.46
N LEU A 108 11.24 -0.65 -3.02
CA LEU A 108 10.09 -0.04 -2.36
C LEU A 108 9.24 0.64 -3.42
N THR A 109 7.96 0.32 -3.45
CA THR A 109 6.97 0.93 -4.36
C THR A 109 5.64 1.15 -3.64
N HIS A 110 4.81 2.00 -4.20
CA HIS A 110 3.48 2.29 -3.68
C HIS A 110 2.41 1.58 -4.51
N LEU A 111 1.65 0.71 -3.88
CA LEU A 111 0.46 0.09 -4.46
C LEU A 111 -0.77 0.59 -3.71
N ALA A 112 -1.58 1.40 -4.38
CA ALA A 112 -2.84 1.91 -3.83
C ALA A 112 -4.01 1.01 -4.20
N VAL A 113 -5.02 1.01 -3.33
CA VAL A 113 -6.27 0.28 -3.52
C VAL A 113 -7.42 1.27 -3.41
N MET A 114 -8.30 1.30 -4.40
CA MET A 114 -9.46 2.19 -4.43
C MET A 114 -10.76 1.40 -4.59
N GLN A 115 -11.81 1.90 -3.96
CA GLN A 115 -13.19 1.53 -4.23
C GLN A 115 -13.87 2.70 -4.95
N ILE A 116 -14.35 2.45 -6.17
CA ILE A 116 -15.01 3.45 -7.01
C ILE A 116 -16.50 3.11 -7.05
N PRO A 117 -17.42 4.08 -6.80
CA PRO A 117 -18.86 3.82 -6.73
C PRO A 117 -19.45 3.20 -8.01
N THR A 118 -18.87 3.51 -9.17
CA THR A 118 -19.32 3.05 -10.48
C THR A 118 -18.65 1.75 -10.95
N TYR A 119 -17.78 1.15 -10.12
CA TYR A 119 -17.05 -0.07 -10.44
C TYR A 119 -17.21 -1.11 -9.33
N ASP A 120 -17.64 -2.29 -9.68
CA ASP A 120 -18.06 -3.36 -8.76
C ASP A 120 -16.92 -4.11 -8.05
N LYS A 121 -15.67 -3.70 -8.30
CA LYS A 121 -14.46 -4.34 -7.77
C LYS A 121 -13.50 -3.29 -7.20
N LEU A 122 -12.55 -3.73 -6.39
CA LEU A 122 -11.43 -2.90 -6.00
C LEU A 122 -10.50 -2.68 -7.19
N LEU A 123 -10.05 -1.45 -7.36
CA LEU A 123 -9.03 -1.06 -8.33
C LEU A 123 -7.70 -0.90 -7.61
N PHE A 124 -6.67 -1.53 -8.16
CA PHE A 124 -5.29 -1.42 -7.68
C PHE A 124 -4.49 -0.59 -8.68
N PHE A 125 -3.65 0.32 -8.21
CA PHE A 125 -2.75 1.07 -9.10
C PHE A 125 -1.39 1.34 -8.45
N SER A 126 -0.35 1.36 -9.26
CA SER A 126 1.06 1.54 -8.90
C SER A 126 1.82 2.17 -10.07
N ASP A 127 2.83 2.98 -9.87
CA ASP A 127 3.29 3.60 -8.66
C ASP A 127 2.86 5.07 -8.69
N ALA A 128 2.18 5.53 -7.63
CA ALA A 128 1.67 6.90 -7.57
C ALA A 128 2.55 7.87 -6.79
N ALA A 129 3.59 7.38 -6.07
CA ALA A 129 4.24 8.22 -5.06
C ALA A 129 5.75 8.00 -4.88
N VAL A 130 6.31 6.84 -5.20
CA VAL A 130 7.68 6.47 -4.80
C VAL A 130 8.65 6.43 -5.97
N ILE A 131 8.26 5.82 -7.10
CA ILE A 131 9.12 5.63 -8.27
C ILE A 131 8.54 6.36 -9.48
N PRO A 132 8.91 7.65 -9.73
CA PRO A 132 8.31 8.43 -10.81
C PRO A 132 8.66 7.91 -12.23
N ARG A 133 9.81 7.29 -12.37
CA ARG A 133 10.31 6.74 -13.65
C ARG A 133 10.95 5.38 -13.42
N PRO A 134 10.13 4.33 -13.29
CA PRO A 134 10.65 2.98 -13.06
C PRO A 134 11.38 2.45 -14.28
N THR A 135 12.49 1.74 -14.07
CA THR A 135 13.16 0.93 -15.07
C THR A 135 12.32 -0.30 -15.42
N LEU A 136 12.65 -0.99 -16.53
CA LEU A 136 12.00 -2.26 -16.88
C LEU A 136 12.03 -3.26 -15.72
N GLN A 137 13.18 -3.44 -15.08
CA GLN A 137 13.30 -4.37 -13.95
C GLN A 137 12.43 -3.96 -12.75
N GLN A 138 12.35 -2.67 -12.46
CA GLN A 138 11.49 -2.16 -11.39
C GLN A 138 10.00 -2.38 -11.73
N ARG A 139 9.58 -2.19 -12.99
CA ARG A 139 8.21 -2.50 -13.44
C ARG A 139 7.87 -3.97 -13.27
N ILE A 140 8.79 -4.86 -13.61
CA ILE A 140 8.63 -6.30 -13.40
C ILE A 140 8.42 -6.62 -11.92
N GLU A 141 9.21 -6.04 -11.03
CA GLU A 141 9.02 -6.20 -9.57
C GLU A 141 7.68 -5.62 -9.09
N MET A 142 7.26 -4.45 -9.59
CA MET A 142 5.96 -3.85 -9.26
C MET A 142 4.80 -4.76 -9.69
N ILE A 143 4.90 -5.38 -10.86
CA ILE A 143 3.91 -6.35 -11.37
C ILE A 143 3.84 -7.55 -10.44
N TRP A 144 4.97 -8.11 -10.03
CA TRP A 144 5.00 -9.20 -9.06
C TRP A 144 4.33 -8.84 -7.74
N TYR A 145 4.57 -7.62 -7.21
CA TYR A 145 3.92 -7.15 -5.99
C TYR A 145 2.41 -7.01 -6.17
N ALA A 146 1.96 -6.49 -7.31
CA ALA A 146 0.54 -6.38 -7.63
C ALA A 146 -0.11 -7.78 -7.72
N ILE A 147 0.52 -8.74 -8.40
CA ILE A 147 0.03 -10.12 -8.50
C ILE A 147 -0.09 -10.76 -7.12
N HIS A 148 0.96 -10.65 -6.28
CA HIS A 148 0.93 -11.20 -4.93
C HIS A 148 -0.18 -10.56 -4.08
N THR A 149 -0.32 -9.23 -4.16
CA THR A 149 -1.38 -8.52 -3.44
C THR A 149 -2.75 -8.98 -3.90
N CYS A 150 -3.00 -9.06 -5.20
CA CYS A 150 -4.26 -9.56 -5.74
C CYS A 150 -4.60 -10.97 -5.25
N ARG A 151 -3.61 -11.85 -5.14
CA ARG A 151 -3.81 -13.20 -4.57
C ARG A 151 -4.22 -13.18 -3.11
N TYR A 152 -3.69 -12.26 -2.28
CA TYR A 152 -4.17 -12.06 -0.90
C TYR A 152 -5.62 -11.57 -0.84
N PHE A 153 -6.09 -10.91 -1.89
CA PHE A 153 -7.50 -10.52 -2.03
C PHE A 153 -8.38 -11.62 -2.69
N GLY A 154 -7.83 -12.81 -2.91
CA GLY A 154 -8.56 -13.93 -3.50
C GLY A 154 -8.70 -13.84 -5.02
N ILE A 155 -7.95 -12.95 -5.69
CA ILE A 155 -7.95 -12.78 -7.14
C ILE A 155 -6.87 -13.70 -7.72
N GLU A 156 -7.25 -14.82 -8.30
CA GLU A 156 -6.32 -15.84 -8.81
C GLU A 156 -5.72 -15.47 -10.17
N GLN A 157 -6.51 -14.74 -11.00
CA GLN A 157 -6.06 -14.24 -12.29
C GLN A 157 -6.23 -12.73 -12.36
N PRO A 158 -5.25 -11.95 -11.87
CA PRO A 158 -5.26 -10.49 -12.02
C PRO A 158 -5.24 -10.07 -13.49
N ARG A 159 -5.88 -8.93 -13.78
CA ARG A 159 -5.78 -8.25 -15.07
C ARG A 159 -5.06 -6.93 -14.86
N ILE A 160 -3.94 -6.74 -15.55
CA ILE A 160 -3.05 -5.59 -15.39
C ILE A 160 -3.01 -4.81 -16.70
N ALA A 161 -3.36 -3.53 -16.61
CA ALA A 161 -3.24 -2.58 -17.70
C ALA A 161 -1.96 -1.74 -17.51
N LEU A 162 -1.10 -1.69 -18.54
CA LEU A 162 0.09 -0.84 -18.58
C LEU A 162 -0.28 0.50 -19.22
N ILE A 163 -0.62 1.48 -18.39
CA ILE A 163 -1.15 2.77 -18.83
C ILE A 163 -0.03 3.65 -19.39
N HIS A 164 -0.29 4.27 -20.54
CA HIS A 164 0.59 5.21 -21.23
C HIS A 164 -0.22 6.36 -21.84
N CYS A 165 0.44 7.43 -22.24
CA CYS A 165 -0.21 8.57 -22.92
C CYS A 165 -0.59 8.30 -24.38
N THR A 166 -0.25 7.13 -24.92
CA THR A 166 -0.60 6.67 -26.26
C THR A 166 -0.40 5.18 -26.38
N GLU A 167 -1.23 4.52 -27.18
CA GLU A 167 -1.08 3.10 -27.49
C GLU A 167 0.02 2.82 -28.53
N LYS A 168 0.59 3.88 -29.15
CA LYS A 168 1.62 3.73 -30.15
C LYS A 168 2.98 3.40 -29.53
N VAL A 169 3.49 2.25 -29.85
CA VAL A 169 4.86 1.83 -29.51
C VAL A 169 5.86 2.61 -30.34
N SER A 170 6.81 3.28 -29.69
CA SER A 170 7.80 4.10 -30.37
C SER A 170 9.07 4.27 -29.56
N ALA A 171 10.23 4.27 -30.21
CA ALA A 171 11.52 4.60 -29.61
C ALA A 171 11.58 6.03 -29.01
N LYS A 172 10.69 6.94 -29.44
CA LYS A 172 10.54 8.26 -28.82
C LYS A 172 9.99 8.17 -27.38
N PHE A 173 9.30 7.09 -27.06
CA PHE A 173 8.76 6.77 -25.76
C PHE A 173 9.33 5.43 -25.28
N PRO A 174 10.54 5.39 -24.70
CA PRO A 174 11.20 4.14 -24.32
C PRO A 174 10.33 3.24 -23.45
N HIS A 175 9.46 3.82 -22.62
CA HIS A 175 8.52 3.06 -21.76
C HIS A 175 7.52 2.22 -22.56
N SER A 176 7.17 2.64 -23.80
CA SER A 176 6.29 1.84 -24.65
C SER A 176 6.95 0.53 -25.10
N LEU A 177 8.27 0.53 -25.27
CA LEU A 177 9.04 -0.67 -25.58
C LEU A 177 9.14 -1.60 -24.36
N ASP A 178 9.33 -1.02 -23.17
CA ASP A 178 9.30 -1.80 -21.91
C ASP A 178 7.97 -2.52 -21.75
N TYR A 179 6.85 -1.88 -22.11
CA TYR A 179 5.52 -2.50 -21.98
C TYR A 179 5.32 -3.66 -22.95
N VAL A 180 5.80 -3.56 -24.18
CA VAL A 180 5.80 -4.69 -25.12
C VAL A 180 6.59 -5.86 -24.56
N ASN A 181 7.81 -5.62 -24.04
CA ASN A 181 8.61 -6.67 -23.40
C ASN A 181 7.87 -7.33 -22.22
N ILE A 182 7.16 -6.56 -21.41
CA ILE A 182 6.39 -7.08 -20.28
C ILE A 182 5.21 -7.95 -20.76
N VAL A 183 4.51 -7.53 -21.82
CA VAL A 183 3.41 -8.31 -22.41
C VAL A 183 3.94 -9.63 -22.97
N GLU A 184 5.06 -9.60 -23.71
CA GLU A 184 5.71 -10.81 -24.22
C GLU A 184 6.13 -11.78 -23.10
N LEU A 185 6.67 -11.28 -21.99
CA LEU A 185 6.99 -12.08 -20.81
C LEU A 185 5.73 -12.70 -20.19
N ALA A 186 4.63 -11.96 -20.16
CA ALA A 186 3.36 -12.48 -19.64
C ALA A 186 2.78 -13.59 -20.54
N GLU A 187 2.83 -13.40 -21.86
CA GLU A 187 2.40 -14.41 -22.84
C GLU A 187 3.28 -15.66 -22.79
N ALA A 188 4.56 -15.50 -22.50
CA ALA A 188 5.50 -16.60 -22.26
C ALA A 188 5.25 -17.33 -20.92
N GLY A 189 4.34 -16.82 -20.08
CA GLY A 189 3.99 -17.43 -18.78
C GLY A 189 4.91 -17.08 -17.63
N GLU A 190 5.85 -16.13 -17.78
CA GLU A 190 6.82 -15.75 -16.75
C GLU A 190 6.15 -15.24 -15.47
N PHE A 191 4.99 -14.62 -15.56
CA PHE A 191 4.23 -14.13 -14.41
C PHE A 191 3.17 -15.12 -13.88
N GLY A 192 3.04 -16.28 -14.49
CA GLY A 192 2.04 -17.28 -14.14
C GLY A 192 0.63 -16.89 -14.60
N ASN A 193 -0.38 -17.21 -13.77
CA ASN A 193 -1.78 -16.95 -14.14
C ASN A 193 -2.14 -15.47 -13.99
N VAL A 194 -1.90 -14.68 -15.03
CA VAL A 194 -2.17 -13.22 -15.11
C VAL A 194 -2.48 -12.84 -16.56
N ILE A 195 -3.25 -11.78 -16.74
CA ILE A 195 -3.44 -11.14 -18.04
C ILE A 195 -2.82 -9.75 -17.95
N ILE A 196 -1.85 -9.46 -18.82
CA ILE A 196 -1.18 -8.15 -18.89
C ILE A 196 -1.36 -7.63 -20.30
N ASP A 197 -1.76 -6.38 -20.43
CA ASP A 197 -1.92 -5.70 -21.71
C ASP A 197 -1.41 -4.26 -21.64
N GLY A 198 -0.94 -3.74 -22.79
CA GLY A 198 -0.42 -2.37 -22.93
C GLY A 198 0.69 -2.23 -23.97
N PRO A 199 1.05 -0.97 -24.31
CA PRO A 199 0.56 0.27 -23.69
C PRO A 199 -0.92 0.54 -23.99
N LEU A 200 -1.68 0.96 -23.00
CA LEU A 200 -3.07 1.38 -23.15
C LEU A 200 -3.18 2.88 -22.84
N GLU A 201 -3.98 3.59 -23.65
CA GLU A 201 -4.30 5.00 -23.40
C GLU A 201 -5.31 5.09 -22.24
N GLY A 202 -4.99 5.96 -21.24
CA GLY A 202 -5.76 6.14 -20.02
C GLY A 202 -6.79 7.27 -20.13
#